data_ee023840903fbf2209f3c84f1e34ed4f
#
_entry.id   ee023840903fbf2209f3c84f1e34ed4f
#
_cell.length_a   1.000
_cell.length_b   1.000
_cell.length_c   1.000
_cell.angle_alpha   90.00
_cell.angle_beta   90.00
_cell.angle_gamma   90.00
#
_symmetry.space_group_name_H-M   'P 1'
#
loop_
_entity.id
_entity.type
_entity.pdbx_description
1 polymer ?
#
loop_
_entity_poly.entity_id
_entity_poly.type
_entity_poly.pdbx_seq_one_letter_code
_entity_poly.pdbx_strand_id
1 'polypeptide(L)'
;DLDEYYLFASGGHSGQMYVYGVPSMRHLSTIPVFTPYPATGYGFDDDSRAMLGSLTWGDVHHPSLSETNGDYDGRWLFANDMNGRVARIDLRDFKTKQILGPVPNVSGNHASAFVTPNTEYSMMASRFSIPIPKGSVAPIDKYATDYKGVVAAIKIDPKTGGMSLGWEILMPPFDYDLGDAGKGASDGWMFWTSYNAERATGSLEVTSTQRDRDYIAAIDWRAAEKAAAE
;
A
#
# COMPACT_ATOMS: atom_id res chain seq x y z
N ASP A 1 -12.79 -9.18 30.76
CA ASP A 1 -12.04 -8.77 29.57
C ASP A 1 -11.04 -7.72 29.96
N LEU A 2 -9.79 -7.84 29.45
CA LEU A 2 -8.70 -6.95 29.82
C LEU A 2 -8.47 -5.88 28.78
N ASP A 3 -9.02 -6.03 27.58
CA ASP A 3 -8.78 -5.15 26.43
C ASP A 3 -10.08 -4.84 25.70
N GLU A 4 -10.24 -3.59 25.31
CA GLU A 4 -11.41 -3.10 24.57
C GLU A 4 -11.13 -2.99 23.08
N TYR A 5 -9.86 -2.80 22.71
CA TYR A 5 -9.43 -2.57 21.33
C TYR A 5 -8.24 -3.42 20.95
N TYR A 6 -8.04 -3.57 19.65
CA TYR A 6 -6.82 -4.12 19.07
C TYR A 6 -5.99 -3.00 18.44
N LEU A 7 -4.68 -3.05 18.70
CA LEU A 7 -3.68 -2.27 17.99
C LEU A 7 -2.95 -3.19 17.02
N PHE A 8 -2.93 -2.82 15.74
CA PHE A 8 -2.16 -3.52 14.71
C PHE A 8 -0.88 -2.74 14.44
N ALA A 9 0.26 -3.32 14.75
CA ALA A 9 1.56 -2.71 14.59
C ALA A 9 2.37 -3.44 13.51
N SER A 10 2.87 -2.70 12.54
CA SER A 10 3.71 -3.27 11.49
C SER A 10 5.06 -3.69 12.06
N GLY A 11 5.56 -4.86 11.60
CA GLY A 11 6.87 -5.37 11.96
C GLY A 11 8.00 -4.91 11.03
N GLY A 12 7.74 -3.99 10.11
CA GLY A 12 8.74 -3.50 9.17
C GLY A 12 9.36 -4.63 8.37
N HIS A 13 10.68 -4.70 8.37
CA HIS A 13 11.45 -5.70 7.61
C HIS A 13 11.22 -7.15 8.04
N SER A 14 10.53 -7.41 9.16
CA SER A 14 10.17 -8.78 9.52
C SER A 14 9.07 -9.38 8.63
N GLY A 15 8.35 -8.54 7.86
CA GLY A 15 7.24 -8.98 7.02
C GLY A 15 6.03 -9.47 7.81
N GLN A 16 5.89 -9.04 9.07
CA GLN A 16 4.87 -9.49 10.01
C GLN A 16 4.02 -8.31 10.51
N MET A 17 2.84 -8.64 11.01
CA MET A 17 1.97 -7.72 11.73
C MET A 17 1.79 -8.22 13.16
N TYR A 18 1.96 -7.35 14.14
CA TYR A 18 1.74 -7.67 15.54
C TYR A 18 0.39 -7.15 16.00
N VAL A 19 -0.29 -7.94 16.81
CA VAL A 19 -1.59 -7.58 17.40
C VAL A 19 -1.40 -7.42 18.90
N TYR A 20 -1.75 -6.25 19.40
CA TYR A 20 -1.73 -5.94 20.83
C TYR A 20 -3.14 -5.62 21.31
N GLY A 21 -3.43 -6.00 22.56
CA GLY A 21 -4.65 -5.59 23.24
C GLY A 21 -4.49 -4.20 23.88
N VAL A 22 -5.51 -3.38 23.84
CA VAL A 22 -5.51 -2.04 24.43
C VAL A 22 -6.65 -1.98 25.45
N PRO A 23 -6.41 -1.55 26.71
CA PRO A 23 -5.24 -0.83 27.20
C PRO A 23 -4.07 -1.67 27.74
N SER A 24 -4.18 -2.99 27.84
CA SER A 24 -3.17 -3.82 28.50
C SER A 24 -1.80 -3.85 27.81
N MET A 25 -1.75 -3.52 26.52
CA MET A 25 -0.56 -3.63 25.66
C MET A 25 0.03 -5.03 25.61
N ARG A 26 -0.75 -6.07 25.91
CA ARG A 26 -0.32 -7.45 25.76
C ARG A 26 -0.17 -7.81 24.29
N HIS A 27 0.90 -8.48 23.95
CA HIS A 27 1.02 -9.10 22.63
C HIS A 27 0.04 -10.28 22.53
N LEU A 28 -0.90 -10.20 21.62
CA LEU A 28 -1.96 -11.21 21.43
C LEU A 28 -1.66 -12.17 20.30
N SER A 29 -1.10 -11.67 19.19
CA SER A 29 -0.83 -12.50 18.02
C SER A 29 0.26 -11.88 17.13
N THR A 30 0.93 -12.74 16.36
CA THR A 30 1.78 -12.35 15.25
C THR A 30 1.20 -12.92 13.98
N ILE A 31 0.94 -12.05 13.00
CA ILE A 31 0.38 -12.42 11.71
C ILE A 31 1.51 -12.37 10.67
N PRO A 32 1.88 -13.49 10.03
CA PRO A 32 2.80 -13.48 8.90
C PRO A 32 2.09 -12.89 7.68
N VAL A 33 2.70 -11.89 7.05
CA VAL A 33 2.10 -11.19 5.90
C VAL A 33 2.92 -11.46 4.65
N PHE A 34 4.18 -11.03 4.61
CA PHE A 34 5.08 -11.24 3.47
C PHE A 34 6.28 -12.12 3.83
N THR A 35 6.12 -12.98 4.80
CA THR A 35 7.16 -13.91 5.24
C THR A 35 6.54 -15.24 5.69
N PRO A 36 7.13 -16.38 5.33
CA PRO A 36 6.71 -17.69 5.81
C PRO A 36 7.27 -17.92 7.23
N TYR A 37 6.64 -17.35 8.24
CA TYR A 37 7.10 -17.48 9.62
C TYR A 37 6.64 -18.82 10.24
N PRO A 38 7.53 -19.77 10.51
CA PRO A 38 7.17 -21.12 10.93
C PRO A 38 6.33 -21.19 12.20
N ALA A 39 6.58 -20.32 13.18
CA ALA A 39 5.87 -20.34 14.46
C ALA A 39 4.37 -20.05 14.33
N THR A 40 3.92 -19.41 13.26
CA THR A 40 2.50 -19.12 12.99
C THR A 40 1.88 -20.07 11.97
N GLY A 41 2.66 -21.00 11.40
CA GLY A 41 2.20 -21.94 10.38
C GLY A 41 2.08 -21.37 8.97
N TYR A 42 2.43 -20.10 8.77
CA TYR A 42 2.40 -19.50 7.43
C TYR A 42 3.52 -20.06 6.55
N GLY A 43 3.19 -20.44 5.30
CA GLY A 43 4.15 -21.06 4.38
C GLY A 43 4.39 -22.55 4.60
N PHE A 44 3.69 -23.20 5.52
CA PHE A 44 3.78 -24.66 5.73
C PHE A 44 2.97 -25.47 4.74
N ASP A 45 1.82 -24.95 4.32
CA ASP A 45 0.97 -25.60 3.34
C ASP A 45 1.17 -24.99 1.94
N ASP A 46 0.61 -25.65 0.93
CA ASP A 46 0.75 -25.23 -0.46
C ASP A 46 0.01 -23.93 -0.74
N ASP A 47 -1.11 -23.70 -0.07
CA ASP A 47 -1.92 -22.48 -0.26
C ASP A 47 -1.18 -21.24 0.24
N SER A 48 -0.60 -21.29 1.44
CA SER A 48 0.15 -20.16 1.99
C SER A 48 1.47 -19.92 1.24
N ARG A 49 2.12 -20.99 0.73
CA ARG A 49 3.28 -20.85 -0.15
C ARG A 49 2.91 -20.24 -1.50
N ALA A 50 1.78 -20.64 -2.06
CA ALA A 50 1.28 -20.09 -3.32
C ALA A 50 0.96 -18.59 -3.22
N MET A 51 0.45 -18.12 -2.08
CA MET A 51 0.21 -16.71 -1.85
C MET A 51 1.49 -15.86 -1.91
N LEU A 52 2.61 -16.36 -1.40
CA LEU A 52 3.91 -15.67 -1.47
C LEU A 52 4.49 -15.64 -2.89
N GLY A 53 4.21 -16.66 -3.68
CA GLY A 53 4.77 -16.82 -5.02
C GLY A 53 6.29 -16.94 -5.01
N SER A 54 6.95 -16.31 -5.97
CA SER A 54 8.43 -16.29 -6.06
C SER A 54 9.10 -15.32 -5.09
N LEU A 55 8.35 -14.39 -4.51
CA LEU A 55 8.85 -13.40 -3.56
C LEU A 55 8.59 -13.89 -2.15
N THR A 56 9.55 -14.59 -1.58
CA THR A 56 9.42 -15.25 -0.25
C THR A 56 9.55 -14.29 0.93
N TRP A 57 9.88 -13.02 0.67
CA TRP A 57 10.01 -11.99 1.70
C TRP A 57 9.49 -10.65 1.19
N GLY A 58 8.98 -9.83 2.10
CA GLY A 58 8.62 -8.44 1.93
C GLY A 58 8.52 -7.75 3.28
N ASP A 59 8.53 -6.44 3.26
CA ASP A 59 8.33 -5.63 4.45
C ASP A 59 6.85 -5.28 4.65
N VAL A 60 6.50 -4.88 5.87
CA VAL A 60 5.18 -4.34 6.20
C VAL A 60 5.39 -3.00 6.88
N HIS A 61 4.89 -1.90 6.29
CA HIS A 61 5.07 -0.57 6.88
C HIS A 61 3.76 0.06 7.34
N HIS A 62 2.92 0.52 6.45
CA HIS A 62 1.76 1.35 6.75
C HIS A 62 0.45 0.61 6.49
N PRO A 63 -0.03 -0.20 7.45
CA PRO A 63 -1.29 -0.92 7.29
C PRO A 63 -2.49 0.02 7.42
N SER A 64 -3.61 -0.38 6.82
CA SER A 64 -4.89 0.33 6.93
C SER A 64 -6.04 -0.63 7.15
N LEU A 65 -6.96 -0.24 8.01
CA LEU A 65 -8.18 -0.99 8.27
C LEU A 65 -9.24 -0.72 7.20
N SER A 66 -10.09 -1.71 6.95
CA SER A 66 -11.29 -1.50 6.15
C SER A 66 -12.27 -0.57 6.82
N GLU A 67 -13.05 0.16 6.00
CA GLU A 67 -14.00 1.16 6.44
C GLU A 67 -15.38 0.95 5.83
N THR A 68 -16.40 1.38 6.55
CA THR A 68 -17.77 1.54 6.07
C THR A 68 -18.23 2.94 6.47
N ASN A 69 -18.64 3.76 5.50
CA ASN A 69 -18.99 5.17 5.69
C ASN A 69 -17.88 5.99 6.38
N GLY A 70 -16.63 5.65 6.13
CA GLY A 70 -15.46 6.34 6.68
C GLY A 70 -15.08 5.95 8.11
N ASP A 71 -15.75 4.97 8.71
CA ASP A 71 -15.42 4.42 10.02
C ASP A 71 -14.88 3.00 9.90
N TYR A 72 -13.98 2.61 10.80
CA TYR A 72 -13.45 1.25 10.86
C TYR A 72 -14.55 0.24 11.10
N ASP A 73 -14.60 -0.79 10.26
CA ASP A 73 -15.67 -1.79 10.29
C ASP A 73 -15.23 -3.17 10.84
N GLY A 74 -13.95 -3.31 11.17
CA GLY A 74 -13.40 -4.52 11.78
C GLY A 74 -13.36 -5.76 10.88
N ARG A 75 -13.48 -5.59 9.54
CA ARG A 75 -13.53 -6.74 8.62
C ARG A 75 -12.16 -7.16 8.13
N TRP A 76 -11.38 -6.21 7.62
CA TRP A 76 -10.10 -6.48 6.97
C TRP A 76 -9.02 -5.48 7.37
N LEU A 77 -7.79 -5.94 7.25
CA LEU A 77 -6.59 -5.13 7.34
C LEU A 77 -5.80 -5.32 6.05
N PHE A 78 -5.35 -4.22 5.46
CA PHE A 78 -4.52 -4.20 4.27
C PHE A 78 -3.11 -3.77 4.61
N ALA A 79 -2.11 -4.36 3.94
CA ALA A 79 -0.72 -4.00 4.09
C ALA A 79 0.00 -4.09 2.76
N ASN A 80 0.86 -3.13 2.48
CA ASN A 80 1.68 -3.07 1.28
C ASN A 80 3.13 -3.47 1.58
N ASP A 81 3.85 -3.97 0.57
CA ASP A 81 5.30 -4.14 0.63
C ASP A 81 6.02 -3.38 -0.48
N MET A 82 7.34 -3.19 -0.31
CA MET A 82 8.18 -2.48 -1.28
C MET A 82 8.30 -3.20 -2.64
N ASN A 83 7.91 -4.46 -2.74
CA ASN A 83 7.86 -5.19 -4.01
C ASN A 83 6.60 -4.88 -4.83
N GLY A 84 5.75 -3.96 -4.37
CA GLY A 84 4.51 -3.59 -5.04
C GLY A 84 3.40 -4.61 -4.87
N ARG A 85 3.37 -5.34 -3.75
CA ARG A 85 2.28 -6.24 -3.40
C ARG A 85 1.36 -5.61 -2.36
N VAL A 86 0.13 -6.07 -2.30
CA VAL A 86 -0.81 -5.78 -1.22
C VAL A 86 -1.37 -7.08 -0.66
N ALA A 87 -1.41 -7.17 0.66
CA ALA A 87 -1.99 -8.29 1.39
C ALA A 87 -3.31 -7.88 2.03
N ARG A 88 -4.26 -8.80 2.07
CA ARG A 88 -5.48 -8.69 2.87
C ARG A 88 -5.47 -9.71 3.99
N ILE A 89 -5.67 -9.21 5.20
CA ILE A 89 -5.77 -9.98 6.43
C ILE A 89 -7.24 -9.95 6.88
N ASP A 90 -7.78 -11.10 7.24
CA ASP A 90 -9.12 -11.22 7.79
C ASP A 90 -9.06 -11.04 9.32
N LEU A 91 -9.79 -10.06 9.84
CA LEU A 91 -9.78 -9.74 11.27
C LEU A 91 -10.63 -10.68 12.12
N ARG A 92 -11.36 -11.63 11.50
CA ARG A 92 -12.09 -12.67 12.24
C ARG A 92 -11.18 -13.77 12.75
N ASP A 93 -10.06 -14.02 12.09
CA ASP A 93 -9.11 -15.08 12.44
C ASP A 93 -7.65 -14.67 12.42
N PHE A 94 -7.37 -13.38 12.13
CA PHE A 94 -6.04 -12.79 12.03
C PHE A 94 -5.12 -13.52 11.05
N LYS A 95 -5.65 -13.92 9.90
CA LYS A 95 -4.90 -14.61 8.85
C LYS A 95 -4.83 -13.83 7.57
N THR A 96 -3.66 -13.85 6.94
CA THR A 96 -3.51 -13.39 5.55
C THR A 96 -4.30 -14.32 4.63
N LYS A 97 -5.20 -13.75 3.84
CA LYS A 97 -6.09 -14.51 2.95
C LYS A 97 -5.78 -14.34 1.48
N GLN A 98 -5.12 -13.24 1.12
CA GLN A 98 -4.75 -12.98 -0.25
C GLN A 98 -3.55 -12.04 -0.30
N ILE A 99 -2.63 -12.28 -1.22
CA ILE A 99 -1.58 -11.38 -1.63
C ILE A 99 -1.75 -11.14 -3.12
N LEU A 100 -1.85 -9.88 -3.52
CA LEU A 100 -1.94 -9.46 -4.92
C LEU A 100 -0.66 -8.72 -5.32
N GLY A 101 -0.18 -8.99 -6.52
CA GLY A 101 0.98 -8.30 -7.08
C GLY A 101 2.20 -9.23 -7.30
N PRO A 102 3.34 -8.70 -7.70
CA PRO A 102 3.65 -7.26 -7.86
C PRO A 102 2.71 -6.55 -8.85
N VAL A 103 2.18 -5.40 -8.41
CA VAL A 103 1.32 -4.58 -9.28
C VAL A 103 2.18 -3.94 -10.37
N PRO A 104 1.76 -4.00 -11.64
CA PRO A 104 2.50 -3.40 -12.75
C PRO A 104 2.85 -1.93 -12.48
N ASN A 105 3.99 -1.50 -12.99
CA ASN A 105 4.48 -0.12 -12.91
C ASN A 105 4.71 0.47 -11.51
N VAL A 106 4.18 -0.11 -10.45
CA VAL A 106 4.47 0.34 -9.07
C VAL A 106 5.90 -0.01 -8.70
N SER A 107 6.66 0.96 -8.24
CA SER A 107 8.07 0.83 -7.87
C SER A 107 8.35 1.32 -6.45
N GLY A 108 8.88 0.42 -5.60
CA GLY A 108 9.27 0.76 -4.25
C GLY A 108 8.11 1.23 -3.38
N ASN A 109 6.98 0.55 -3.44
CA ASN A 109 5.80 0.95 -2.68
C ASN A 109 6.09 0.99 -1.18
N HIS A 110 6.02 2.18 -0.59
CA HIS A 110 6.17 2.43 0.85
C HIS A 110 4.89 3.05 1.43
N ALA A 111 3.97 3.43 0.56
CA ALA A 111 2.73 4.10 0.91
C ALA A 111 1.85 3.26 1.85
N SER A 112 0.99 3.94 2.60
CA SER A 112 -0.08 3.27 3.34
C SER A 112 -1.05 2.59 2.36
N ALA A 113 -1.53 1.40 2.73
CA ALA A 113 -2.56 0.69 2.00
C ALA A 113 -3.96 1.24 2.33
N PHE A 114 -4.10 2.58 2.40
CA PHE A 114 -5.35 3.19 2.81
C PHE A 114 -6.51 2.80 1.89
N VAL A 115 -7.71 2.88 2.43
CA VAL A 115 -8.92 2.51 1.70
C VAL A 115 -9.80 3.74 1.43
N THR A 116 -10.64 3.64 0.41
CA THR A 116 -11.76 4.58 0.22
C THR A 116 -12.82 4.38 1.31
N PRO A 117 -13.67 5.38 1.62
CA PRO A 117 -14.57 5.35 2.79
C PRO A 117 -15.53 4.17 2.91
N ASN A 118 -15.76 3.41 1.84
CA ASN A 118 -16.53 2.17 1.88
C ASN A 118 -15.71 0.96 1.40
N THR A 119 -14.38 1.07 1.45
CA THR A 119 -13.46 0.02 1.03
C THR A 119 -13.70 -0.46 -0.40
N GLU A 120 -14.10 0.45 -1.29
CA GLU A 120 -14.23 0.13 -2.72
C GLU A 120 -12.85 -0.20 -3.32
N TYR A 121 -11.83 0.51 -2.83
CA TYR A 121 -10.44 0.35 -3.23
C TYR A 121 -9.49 0.40 -2.03
N SER A 122 -8.40 -0.35 -2.10
CA SER A 122 -7.16 -0.08 -1.38
C SER A 122 -6.15 0.54 -2.34
N MET A 123 -5.49 1.61 -1.91
CA MET A 123 -4.60 2.39 -2.77
C MET A 123 -3.14 2.06 -2.50
N MET A 124 -2.30 2.24 -3.52
CA MET A 124 -0.86 2.15 -3.41
C MET A 124 -0.18 3.11 -4.39
N ALA A 125 1.07 3.48 -4.13
CA ALA A 125 1.80 4.40 -4.99
C ALA A 125 3.28 4.03 -5.11
N SER A 126 3.90 4.50 -6.20
CA SER A 126 5.35 4.37 -6.40
C SER A 126 6.09 5.38 -5.54
N ARG A 127 6.97 4.90 -4.66
CA ARG A 127 7.94 5.74 -3.98
C ARG A 127 9.01 6.26 -4.94
N PHE A 128 9.34 5.50 -5.97
CA PHE A 128 10.34 5.87 -6.96
C PHE A 128 9.72 5.99 -8.33
N SER A 129 9.96 7.13 -8.98
CA SER A 129 9.60 7.32 -10.39
C SER A 129 10.49 6.48 -11.28
N ILE A 130 9.92 5.86 -12.27
CA ILE A 130 10.62 5.00 -13.23
C ILE A 130 10.13 5.25 -14.65
N PRO A 131 10.91 4.87 -15.67
CA PRO A 131 10.41 4.77 -17.04
C PRO A 131 9.26 3.75 -17.12
N ILE A 132 8.24 4.06 -17.90
CA ILE A 132 7.05 3.20 -18.07
C ILE A 132 7.06 2.60 -19.49
N PRO A 133 6.76 1.30 -19.63
CA PRO A 133 6.43 0.32 -18.58
C PRO A 133 7.64 -0.04 -17.71
N LYS A 134 7.35 -0.51 -16.48
CA LYS A 134 8.40 -0.94 -15.53
C LYS A 134 9.36 -1.95 -16.19
N GLY A 135 10.66 -1.68 -16.02
CA GLY A 135 11.72 -2.45 -16.68
C GLY A 135 12.27 -1.79 -17.96
N SER A 136 11.62 -0.72 -18.44
CA SER A 136 12.18 0.14 -19.49
C SER A 136 13.40 0.90 -19.00
N VAL A 137 14.22 1.36 -19.93
CA VAL A 137 15.43 2.16 -19.63
C VAL A 137 15.30 3.52 -20.31
N ALA A 138 15.58 4.58 -19.58
CA ALA A 138 15.64 5.94 -20.10
C ALA A 138 16.84 6.69 -19.50
N PRO A 139 17.49 7.60 -20.26
CA PRO A 139 18.56 8.44 -19.74
C PRO A 139 18.08 9.33 -18.59
N ILE A 140 18.92 9.55 -17.59
CA ILE A 140 18.55 10.32 -16.40
C ILE A 140 18.29 11.81 -16.71
N ASP A 141 18.91 12.35 -17.74
CA ASP A 141 18.67 13.72 -18.19
C ASP A 141 17.27 13.91 -18.80
N LYS A 142 16.56 12.80 -19.08
CA LYS A 142 15.16 12.78 -19.51
C LYS A 142 14.18 12.53 -18.35
N TYR A 143 14.61 12.67 -17.12
CA TYR A 143 13.79 12.36 -15.95
C TYR A 143 12.42 13.04 -15.98
N ALA A 144 12.37 14.33 -16.29
CA ALA A 144 11.12 15.10 -16.29
C ALA A 144 10.10 14.63 -17.34
N THR A 145 10.52 13.98 -18.41
CA THR A 145 9.65 13.55 -19.52
C THR A 145 9.37 12.06 -19.53
N ASP A 146 10.40 11.25 -19.29
CA ASP A 146 10.36 9.81 -19.54
C ASP A 146 10.08 9.00 -18.27
N TYR A 147 10.26 9.60 -17.08
CA TYR A 147 9.95 8.95 -15.80
C TYR A 147 8.56 9.36 -15.33
N LYS A 148 7.87 8.45 -14.67
CA LYS A 148 6.54 8.65 -14.09
C LYS A 148 6.46 8.08 -12.68
N GLY A 149 5.71 8.78 -11.83
CA GLY A 149 5.13 8.17 -10.65
C GLY A 149 3.88 7.38 -11.05
N VAL A 150 3.44 6.49 -10.19
CA VAL A 150 2.23 5.69 -10.41
C VAL A 150 1.43 5.63 -9.12
N VAL A 151 0.12 5.83 -9.24
CA VAL A 151 -0.86 5.49 -8.20
C VAL A 151 -1.72 4.37 -8.74
N ALA A 152 -1.87 3.30 -7.99
CA ALA A 152 -2.67 2.14 -8.35
C ALA A 152 -3.82 1.93 -7.36
N ALA A 153 -4.98 1.59 -7.88
CA ALA A 153 -6.18 1.27 -7.13
C ALA A 153 -6.46 -0.23 -7.20
N ILE A 154 -6.47 -0.87 -6.05
CA ILE A 154 -6.82 -2.28 -5.92
C ILE A 154 -8.28 -2.37 -5.56
N LYS A 155 -9.08 -2.88 -6.48
CA LYS A 155 -10.52 -3.06 -6.28
C LYS A 155 -10.80 -4.15 -5.27
N ILE A 156 -11.71 -3.86 -4.34
CA ILE A 156 -12.11 -4.78 -3.28
C ILE A 156 -13.54 -5.25 -3.52
N ASP A 157 -13.75 -6.55 -3.55
CA ASP A 157 -15.10 -7.12 -3.57
C ASP A 157 -15.76 -6.89 -2.20
N PRO A 158 -16.92 -6.21 -2.14
CA PRO A 158 -17.50 -5.81 -0.85
C PRO A 158 -18.04 -6.98 -0.01
N LYS A 159 -18.23 -8.16 -0.61
CA LYS A 159 -18.74 -9.35 0.10
C LYS A 159 -17.62 -10.23 0.60
N THR A 160 -16.61 -10.47 -0.22
CA THR A 160 -15.56 -11.45 0.05
C THR A 160 -14.24 -10.82 0.47
N GLY A 161 -14.05 -9.52 0.18
CA GLY A 161 -12.77 -8.83 0.30
C GLY A 161 -11.78 -9.20 -0.80
N GLY A 162 -12.21 -9.98 -1.82
CA GLY A 162 -11.34 -10.35 -2.93
C GLY A 162 -10.73 -9.15 -3.62
N MET A 163 -9.42 -9.20 -3.88
CA MET A 163 -8.65 -8.11 -4.46
C MET A 163 -8.34 -8.36 -5.93
N SER A 164 -8.45 -7.31 -6.74
CA SER A 164 -8.01 -7.30 -8.14
C SER A 164 -7.48 -5.91 -8.50
N LEU A 165 -6.56 -5.83 -9.48
CA LEU A 165 -6.15 -4.53 -9.99
C LEU A 165 -7.35 -3.84 -10.66
N GLY A 166 -7.69 -2.65 -10.19
CA GLY A 166 -8.74 -1.82 -10.78
C GLY A 166 -8.19 -0.94 -11.89
N TRP A 167 -7.33 0.00 -11.54
CA TRP A 167 -6.75 0.95 -12.47
C TRP A 167 -5.42 1.53 -11.95
N GLU A 168 -4.66 2.16 -12.85
CA GLU A 168 -3.44 2.91 -12.54
C GLU A 168 -3.52 4.31 -13.13
N ILE A 169 -2.95 5.28 -12.43
CA ILE A 169 -2.75 6.65 -12.94
C ILE A 169 -1.26 6.88 -13.07
N LEU A 170 -0.84 7.37 -14.25
CA LEU A 170 0.50 7.89 -14.45
C LEU A 170 0.57 9.31 -13.90
N MET A 171 1.44 9.51 -12.95
CA MET A 171 1.64 10.76 -12.24
C MET A 171 2.91 11.47 -12.75
N PRO A 172 3.06 12.78 -12.49
CA PRO A 172 4.35 13.46 -12.65
C PRO A 172 5.49 12.66 -11.98
N PRO A 173 6.75 12.85 -12.41
CA PRO A 173 7.89 12.06 -11.93
C PRO A 173 8.32 12.48 -10.52
N PHE A 174 7.40 12.43 -9.57
CA PHE A 174 7.65 12.66 -8.15
C PHE A 174 7.57 11.34 -7.39
N ASP A 175 8.10 11.35 -6.19
CA ASP A 175 7.95 10.26 -5.24
C ASP A 175 6.63 10.41 -4.50
N TYR A 176 5.80 9.38 -4.50
CA TYR A 176 4.52 9.37 -3.78
C TYR A 176 4.62 8.40 -2.62
N ASP A 177 4.44 8.90 -1.41
CA ASP A 177 4.70 8.09 -0.22
C ASP A 177 3.44 7.87 0.61
N LEU A 178 3.12 8.76 1.52
CA LEU A 178 1.97 8.59 2.40
C LEU A 178 0.72 9.23 1.77
N GLY A 179 -0.41 8.59 1.97
CA GLY A 179 -1.68 9.09 1.48
C GLY A 179 -2.85 8.67 2.35
N ASP A 180 -3.99 9.31 2.08
CA ASP A 180 -5.27 8.92 2.66
C ASP A 180 -6.42 9.37 1.75
N ALA A 181 -7.58 8.72 1.90
CA ALA A 181 -8.81 9.10 1.23
C ALA A 181 -9.56 10.17 2.02
N GLY A 182 -10.13 11.12 1.31
CA GLY A 182 -10.98 12.13 1.90
C GLY A 182 -12.30 11.55 2.41
N LYS A 183 -12.82 12.14 3.47
CA LYS A 183 -14.08 11.78 4.10
C LYS A 183 -14.99 13.01 4.24
N GLY A 184 -16.28 12.81 4.36
CA GLY A 184 -17.25 13.90 4.48
C GLY A 184 -17.22 14.83 3.27
N ALA A 185 -16.85 16.09 3.45
CA ALA A 185 -16.81 17.09 2.38
C ALA A 185 -15.75 16.81 1.30
N SER A 186 -14.73 16.01 1.61
CA SER A 186 -13.68 15.60 0.67
C SER A 186 -13.86 14.17 0.16
N ASP A 187 -15.00 13.54 0.39
CA ASP A 187 -15.30 12.22 -0.18
C ASP A 187 -15.18 12.25 -1.71
N GLY A 188 -14.57 11.23 -2.27
CA GLY A 188 -14.24 11.16 -3.70
C GLY A 188 -12.83 11.63 -4.04
N TRP A 189 -12.13 12.24 -3.08
CA TRP A 189 -10.74 12.66 -3.25
C TRP A 189 -9.79 11.75 -2.49
N MET A 190 -8.57 11.66 -2.97
CA MET A 190 -7.43 11.11 -2.24
C MET A 190 -6.25 12.08 -2.29
N PHE A 191 -5.43 12.05 -1.25
CA PHE A 191 -4.30 12.96 -1.09
C PHE A 191 -3.03 12.16 -0.87
N TRP A 192 -1.94 12.58 -1.52
CA TRP A 192 -0.64 11.95 -1.41
C TRP A 192 0.43 12.97 -1.09
N THR A 193 1.27 12.67 -0.13
CA THR A 193 2.49 13.44 0.09
C THR A 193 3.52 13.05 -0.97
N SER A 194 4.23 14.05 -1.47
CA SER A 194 5.42 13.85 -2.28
C SER A 194 6.59 14.49 -1.55
N TYR A 195 7.65 13.73 -1.40
CA TYR A 195 8.91 14.26 -0.90
C TYR A 195 10.02 13.87 -1.86
N ASN A 196 11.15 14.58 -1.78
CA ASN A 196 12.29 14.26 -2.62
C ASN A 196 11.94 14.27 -4.10
N ALA A 197 11.24 15.28 -4.53
CA ALA A 197 10.80 15.48 -5.90
C ALA A 197 11.88 15.07 -6.94
N GLU A 198 11.66 15.31 -8.20
CA GLU A 198 12.49 14.90 -9.34
C GLU A 198 13.99 15.23 -9.21
N ARG A 199 14.35 16.04 -8.24
CA ARG A 199 15.76 16.48 -8.02
C ARG A 199 16.59 15.51 -7.20
N ALA A 200 15.98 14.61 -6.44
CA ALA A 200 16.70 13.63 -5.66
C ALA A 200 17.43 12.61 -6.54
N THR A 201 16.89 12.36 -7.73
CA THR A 201 17.45 11.40 -8.66
C THR A 201 18.75 11.89 -9.24
N GLY A 202 19.84 11.15 -9.06
CA GLY A 202 21.18 11.50 -9.55
C GLY A 202 21.97 12.47 -8.66
N SER A 203 21.42 12.84 -7.50
CA SER A 203 22.09 13.70 -6.51
C SER A 203 22.18 12.99 -5.16
N LEU A 204 23.19 13.34 -4.36
CA LEU A 204 23.18 12.94 -2.96
C LEU A 204 22.03 13.63 -2.24
N GLU A 205 21.32 12.91 -1.39
CA GLU A 205 20.13 13.42 -0.67
C GLU A 205 20.42 14.75 0.04
N VAL A 206 21.56 14.88 0.67
CA VAL A 206 21.96 16.10 1.36
C VAL A 206 22.08 17.33 0.44
N THR A 207 22.35 17.12 -0.85
CA THR A 207 22.44 18.20 -1.83
C THR A 207 21.11 18.43 -2.55
N SER A 208 20.28 17.41 -2.67
CA SER A 208 18.96 17.51 -3.27
C SER A 208 17.99 18.31 -2.41
N THR A 209 18.03 18.12 -1.07
CA THR A 209 17.16 18.81 -0.11
C THR A 209 17.19 20.34 -0.17
N GLN A 210 18.24 20.93 -0.72
CA GLN A 210 18.31 22.38 -0.95
C GLN A 210 17.49 22.86 -2.14
N ARG A 211 17.07 21.96 -3.01
CA ARG A 211 16.39 22.27 -4.28
C ARG A 211 15.03 21.62 -4.41
N ASP A 212 14.83 20.56 -3.65
CA ASP A 212 13.58 19.82 -3.67
C ASP A 212 12.46 20.63 -3.03
N ARG A 213 11.28 20.30 -3.41
CA ARG A 213 10.05 20.87 -2.86
C ARG A 213 9.09 19.74 -2.53
N ASP A 214 8.38 19.92 -1.45
CA ASP A 214 7.29 19.03 -1.10
C ASP A 214 6.03 19.44 -1.86
N TYR A 215 5.29 18.44 -2.29
CA TYR A 215 4.01 18.58 -2.96
C TYR A 215 2.95 17.76 -2.24
N ILE A 216 1.72 18.17 -2.39
CA ILE A 216 0.56 17.34 -2.07
C ILE A 216 -0.19 17.14 -3.38
N ALA A 217 -0.31 15.89 -3.81
CA ALA A 217 -1.16 15.53 -4.93
C ALA A 217 -2.58 15.27 -4.42
N ALA A 218 -3.54 15.98 -4.98
CA ALA A 218 -4.96 15.73 -4.76
C ALA A 218 -5.55 15.09 -6.03
N ILE A 219 -6.16 13.93 -5.90
CA ILE A 219 -6.69 13.14 -7.02
C ILE A 219 -8.17 12.87 -6.78
N ASP A 220 -8.99 13.21 -7.74
CA ASP A 220 -10.39 12.76 -7.81
C ASP A 220 -10.40 11.29 -8.26
N TRP A 221 -10.49 10.37 -7.31
CA TRP A 221 -10.45 8.95 -7.60
C TRP A 221 -11.72 8.43 -8.28
N ARG A 222 -12.87 9.11 -8.10
CA ARG A 222 -14.10 8.76 -8.81
C ARG A 222 -14.03 9.12 -10.28
N ALA A 223 -13.42 10.28 -10.60
CA ALA A 223 -13.13 10.64 -11.99
C ALA A 223 -12.13 9.67 -12.63
N ALA A 224 -11.11 9.23 -11.89
CA ALA A 224 -10.14 8.24 -12.36
C ALA A 224 -10.82 6.88 -12.63
N GLU A 225 -11.66 6.40 -11.72
CA GLU A 225 -12.45 5.18 -11.91
C GLU A 225 -13.30 5.24 -13.17
N LYS A 226 -13.99 6.36 -13.38
CA LYS A 226 -14.81 6.58 -14.56
C LYS A 226 -13.98 6.54 -15.86
N ALA A 227 -12.86 7.25 -15.87
CA ALA A 227 -11.98 7.28 -17.03
C ALA A 227 -11.35 5.93 -17.37
N ALA A 228 -11.13 5.07 -16.37
CA ALA A 228 -10.61 3.73 -16.57
C ALA A 228 -11.66 2.74 -17.12
N ALA A 229 -12.94 3.09 -17.03
CA ALA A 229 -14.04 2.26 -17.53
C ALA A 229 -14.43 2.58 -18.99
N GLU A 230 -13.95 3.70 -19.54
CA GLU A 230 -14.14 4.15 -20.93
C GLU A 230 -13.04 3.58 -21.86
#